data_160b77c55db90b393e584810bb64b30e
#
_entry.id   160b77c55db90b393e584810bb64b30e
#
_cell.length_a   1.000
_cell.length_b   1.000
_cell.length_c   1.000
_cell.angle_alpha   90.00
_cell.angle_beta   90.00
_cell.angle_gamma   90.00
#
_symmetry.space_group_name_H-M   'P 1'
#
loop_
_entity.id
_entity.type
_entity.pdbx_description
1 polymer ?
#
loop_
_entity_poly.entity_id
_entity_poly.type
_entity_poly.pdbx_seq_one_letter_code
_entity_poly.pdbx_strand_id
1 'polypeptide(L)'
;MTLYDEPIDRLLALVPADSRRFDYRQVALPMDSSPTVLLGRDTAYELGGSQTPCVSTLAVSSGRSFDNSVTLVGPDLTEIRRDCSFGKVVLLQIEDVQEQAAFDCIKELERLRYSFAPTGLMTRASAYNMREQIRVSKAAVKSGLSFADYGRALLGAYLQRPEVHSGQVLIFTGQPSLDTLAALAEQIRSTTDALNHILDDVLLDCKSCNLKPICDQVEGMRDLHFSRQKAKRGK
;
A
#
# COMPACT_ATOMS: atom_id res chain seq x y z
N MET A 1 -7.44 -15.54 -3.84
CA MET A 1 -7.48 -14.29 -4.65
C MET A 1 -6.10 -13.98 -5.20
N THR A 2 -5.91 -14.00 -6.54
CA THR A 2 -4.60 -13.84 -7.23
C THR A 2 -4.55 -12.66 -8.20
N LEU A 3 -5.56 -11.78 -8.13
CA LEU A 3 -5.74 -10.66 -9.07
C LEU A 3 -4.58 -9.66 -9.08
N TYR A 4 -3.77 -9.66 -8.03
CA TYR A 4 -2.64 -8.72 -7.87
C TYR A 4 -1.27 -9.40 -8.05
N ASP A 5 -1.21 -10.70 -8.37
CA ASP A 5 0.05 -11.44 -8.41
C ASP A 5 1.03 -10.89 -9.45
N GLU A 6 0.54 -10.54 -10.65
CA GLU A 6 1.39 -9.92 -11.69
C GLU A 6 1.93 -8.54 -11.25
N PRO A 7 1.10 -7.57 -10.80
CA PRO A 7 1.65 -6.32 -10.29
C PRO A 7 2.55 -6.51 -9.04
N ILE A 8 2.31 -7.52 -8.20
CA ILE A 8 3.20 -7.84 -7.07
C ILE A 8 4.59 -8.25 -7.57
N ASP A 9 4.68 -9.13 -8.59
CA ASP A 9 5.97 -9.52 -9.18
C ASP A 9 6.74 -8.31 -9.71
N ARG A 10 6.05 -7.43 -10.39
CA ARG A 10 6.64 -6.20 -10.92
C ARG A 10 7.07 -5.23 -9.83
N LEU A 11 6.32 -5.13 -8.73
CA LEU A 11 6.70 -4.32 -7.56
C LEU A 11 7.97 -4.87 -6.91
N LEU A 12 8.06 -6.19 -6.74
CA LEU A 12 9.25 -6.83 -6.17
C LEU A 12 10.47 -6.68 -7.08
N ALA A 13 10.28 -6.68 -8.40
CA ALA A 13 11.35 -6.44 -9.37
C ALA A 13 11.91 -5.00 -9.35
N LEU A 14 11.20 -4.04 -8.73
CA LEU A 14 11.71 -2.68 -8.53
C LEU A 14 12.73 -2.57 -7.38
N VAL A 15 12.85 -3.61 -6.56
CA VAL A 15 13.75 -3.61 -5.40
C VAL A 15 15.17 -4.00 -5.85
N PRO A 16 16.16 -3.08 -5.78
CA PRO A 16 17.55 -3.42 -6.08
C PRO A 16 18.10 -4.49 -5.14
N ALA A 17 19.02 -5.32 -5.64
CA ALA A 17 19.60 -6.42 -4.87
C ALA A 17 20.41 -5.96 -3.63
N ASP A 18 20.93 -4.74 -3.66
CA ASP A 18 21.69 -4.11 -2.56
C ASP A 18 20.82 -3.36 -1.56
N SER A 19 19.49 -3.48 -1.66
CA SER A 19 18.54 -2.84 -0.73
C SER A 19 18.68 -3.39 0.68
N ARG A 20 18.50 -2.53 1.65
CA ARG A 20 18.55 -2.92 3.06
C ARG A 20 17.28 -3.67 3.45
N ARG A 21 17.43 -4.91 3.90
CA ARG A 21 16.33 -5.75 4.36
C ARG A 21 16.41 -5.97 5.85
N PHE A 22 15.24 -5.93 6.50
CA PHE A 22 15.08 -6.07 7.94
C PHE A 22 13.97 -7.09 8.22
N ASP A 23 14.31 -8.19 8.85
CA ASP A 23 13.32 -9.18 9.28
C ASP A 23 12.36 -8.59 10.30
N TYR A 24 11.13 -9.10 10.28
CA TYR A 24 10.13 -8.69 11.26
C TYR A 24 10.58 -9.05 12.66
N ARG A 25 10.43 -8.10 13.54
CA ARG A 25 10.41 -8.26 15.00
C ARG A 25 9.34 -7.32 15.53
N GLN A 26 8.74 -7.66 16.63
CA GLN A 26 7.78 -6.77 17.28
C GLN A 26 8.46 -5.47 17.70
N VAL A 27 7.92 -4.36 17.22
CA VAL A 27 8.36 -3.00 17.57
C VAL A 27 7.15 -2.22 18.01
N ALA A 28 7.20 -1.68 19.23
CA ALA A 28 6.19 -0.74 19.71
C ALA A 28 6.69 0.69 19.47
N LEU A 29 6.00 1.43 18.61
CA LEU A 29 6.22 2.87 18.46
C LEU A 29 5.19 3.63 19.29
N PRO A 30 5.57 4.76 19.89
CA PRO A 30 4.59 5.69 20.44
C PRO A 30 3.63 6.12 19.32
N MET A 31 2.33 6.01 19.58
CA MET A 31 1.28 6.39 18.65
C MET A 31 0.54 7.59 19.18
N ASP A 32 0.24 8.55 18.30
CA ASP A 32 -0.61 9.67 18.66
C ASP A 32 -2.07 9.21 18.72
N SER A 33 -2.80 9.62 19.75
CA SER A 33 -4.23 9.31 19.93
C SER A 33 -5.14 10.05 18.93
N SER A 34 -4.59 11.08 18.28
CA SER A 34 -5.24 11.85 17.21
C SER A 34 -4.19 12.27 16.20
N PRO A 35 -4.58 12.54 14.92
CA PRO A 35 -3.64 13.02 13.92
C PRO A 35 -2.92 14.29 14.40
N THR A 36 -1.62 14.19 14.61
CA THR A 36 -0.80 15.34 15.05
C THR A 36 -0.50 16.22 13.85
N VAL A 37 -0.74 17.53 14.01
CA VAL A 37 -0.36 18.52 13.01
C VAL A 37 1.04 19.03 13.32
N LEU A 38 2.01 18.66 12.50
CA LEU A 38 3.35 19.23 12.56
C LEU A 38 3.38 20.60 11.89
N LEU A 39 3.68 21.62 12.68
CA LEU A 39 3.89 22.98 12.18
C LEU A 39 5.26 23.08 11.48
N GLY A 40 5.39 24.01 10.53
CA GLY A 40 6.63 24.18 9.75
C GLY A 40 7.88 24.37 10.61
N ARG A 41 7.77 25.08 11.75
CA ARG A 41 8.89 25.29 12.69
C ARG A 41 9.39 24.00 13.35
N ASP A 42 8.52 22.98 13.49
CA ASP A 42 8.81 21.72 14.17
C ASP A 42 9.16 20.60 13.17
N THR A 43 8.94 20.86 11.88
CA THR A 43 9.25 19.96 10.77
C THR A 43 10.75 19.95 10.49
N ALA A 44 11.34 18.77 10.38
CA ALA A 44 12.70 18.59 9.91
C ALA A 44 12.75 18.57 8.37
N TYR A 45 11.88 17.77 7.76
CA TYR A 45 11.72 17.66 6.31
C TYR A 45 10.37 17.01 5.96
N GLU A 46 9.99 17.12 4.70
CA GLU A 46 8.78 16.52 4.14
C GLU A 46 9.16 15.43 3.11
N LEU A 47 8.52 14.27 3.22
CA LEU A 47 8.69 13.15 2.32
C LEU A 47 7.48 13.07 1.39
N GLY A 48 7.71 13.19 0.09
CA GLY A 48 6.64 13.22 -0.88
C GLY A 48 5.79 14.49 -0.82
N GLY A 49 6.40 15.64 -0.82
CA GLY A 49 5.73 16.94 -0.84
C GLY A 49 5.23 17.37 -2.23
N SER A 50 4.90 18.65 -2.37
CA SER A 50 4.42 19.21 -3.64
C SER A 50 5.46 19.19 -4.75
N GLN A 51 6.75 19.20 -4.39
CA GLN A 51 7.89 19.25 -5.31
C GLN A 51 8.58 17.89 -5.48
N THR A 52 8.20 16.89 -4.70
CA THR A 52 8.83 15.56 -4.71
C THR A 52 7.79 14.48 -4.95
N PRO A 53 8.13 13.42 -5.74
CA PRO A 53 7.21 12.32 -6.00
C PRO A 53 6.78 11.60 -4.72
N CYS A 54 5.52 11.16 -4.68
CA CYS A 54 5.03 10.27 -3.62
C CYS A 54 4.04 9.27 -4.16
N VAL A 55 4.16 8.03 -3.70
CA VAL A 55 3.27 6.92 -4.05
C VAL A 55 3.06 6.03 -2.84
N SER A 56 1.82 5.59 -2.62
CA SER A 56 1.53 4.58 -1.61
C SER A 56 0.52 3.58 -2.16
N THR A 57 0.78 2.29 -1.99
CA THR A 57 -0.14 1.24 -2.43
C THR A 57 -0.14 0.05 -1.49
N LEU A 58 -1.21 -0.74 -1.57
CA LEU A 58 -1.35 -2.02 -0.88
C LEU A 58 -1.84 -3.04 -1.91
N ALA A 59 -1.19 -4.20 -1.94
CA ALA A 59 -1.62 -5.33 -2.75
C ALA A 59 -1.71 -6.58 -1.87
N VAL A 60 -2.68 -7.43 -2.18
CA VAL A 60 -2.95 -8.66 -1.44
C VAL A 60 -2.91 -9.87 -2.35
N SER A 61 -2.54 -11.03 -1.80
CA SER A 61 -2.62 -12.32 -2.50
C SER A 61 -3.03 -13.41 -1.52
N SER A 62 -3.84 -14.36 -1.95
CA SER A 62 -4.10 -15.59 -1.17
C SER A 62 -3.15 -16.73 -1.52
N GLY A 63 -2.50 -16.64 -2.69
CA GLY A 63 -1.59 -17.69 -3.19
C GLY A 63 -0.11 -17.47 -2.87
N ARG A 64 0.28 -16.27 -2.40
CA ARG A 64 1.68 -15.89 -2.15
C ARG A 64 1.93 -15.69 -0.69
N SER A 65 2.98 -16.32 -0.17
CA SER A 65 3.52 -16.00 1.16
C SER A 65 4.66 -14.98 1.05
N PHE A 66 4.77 -14.14 2.07
CA PHE A 66 5.85 -13.18 2.24
C PHE A 66 6.64 -13.54 3.50
N ASP A 67 7.88 -13.10 3.57
CA ASP A 67 8.82 -13.49 4.60
C ASP A 67 8.80 -12.60 5.86
N ASN A 68 7.74 -11.84 6.05
CA ASN A 68 7.57 -10.90 7.15
C ASN A 68 8.80 -9.99 7.30
N SER A 69 9.01 -9.11 6.34
CA SER A 69 10.17 -8.23 6.31
C SER A 69 9.83 -6.80 5.91
N VAL A 70 10.76 -5.91 6.18
CA VAL A 70 10.78 -4.52 5.69
C VAL A 70 11.98 -4.37 4.77
N THR A 71 11.77 -3.83 3.57
CA THR A 71 12.85 -3.51 2.65
C THR A 71 12.90 -2.00 2.43
N LEU A 72 14.07 -1.42 2.63
CA LEU A 72 14.33 0.01 2.43
C LEU A 72 15.22 0.22 1.21
N VAL A 73 14.70 0.93 0.24
CA VAL A 73 15.39 1.37 -0.99
C VAL A 73 15.71 2.85 -0.85
N GLY A 74 16.96 3.17 -0.56
CA GLY A 74 17.43 4.55 -0.34
C GLY A 74 17.78 4.87 1.12
N PRO A 75 17.93 6.16 1.48
CA PRO A 75 18.32 6.59 2.81
C PRO A 75 17.25 6.35 3.87
N ASP A 76 17.66 6.02 5.10
CA ASP A 76 16.76 5.94 6.26
C ASP A 76 16.47 7.35 6.83
N LEU A 77 15.46 7.46 7.69
CA LEU A 77 15.02 8.71 8.33
C LEU A 77 16.19 9.48 8.97
N THR A 78 17.11 8.79 9.61
CA THR A 78 18.29 9.40 10.24
C THR A 78 19.36 9.89 9.24
N GLU A 79 19.29 9.42 7.99
CA GLU A 79 20.25 9.76 6.91
C GLU A 79 19.72 10.91 6.03
N ILE A 80 18.40 11.11 5.98
CA ILE A 80 17.76 12.17 5.20
C ILE A 80 18.10 13.55 5.80
N ARG A 81 18.36 14.53 4.95
CA ARG A 81 18.75 15.89 5.34
C ARG A 81 17.89 16.97 4.69
N ARG A 82 16.98 16.60 3.80
CA ARG A 82 16.12 17.52 3.04
C ARG A 82 14.87 16.78 2.56
N ASP A 83 13.90 17.53 2.07
CA ASP A 83 12.74 16.96 1.39
C ASP A 83 13.16 16.04 0.25
N CYS A 84 12.50 14.88 0.15
CA CYS A 84 12.80 13.89 -0.89
C CYS A 84 11.56 13.08 -1.27
N SER A 85 11.69 12.27 -2.33
CA SER A 85 10.65 11.36 -2.77
C SER A 85 10.33 10.31 -1.71
N PHE A 86 9.08 9.84 -1.72
CA PHE A 86 8.62 8.80 -0.81
C PHE A 86 7.70 7.80 -1.52
N GLY A 87 8.03 6.52 -1.41
CA GLY A 87 7.20 5.41 -1.86
C GLY A 87 6.96 4.43 -0.72
N LYS A 88 5.72 3.95 -0.57
CA LYS A 88 5.37 2.89 0.39
C LYS A 88 4.49 1.86 -0.27
N VAL A 89 4.95 0.61 -0.25
CA VAL A 89 4.22 -0.55 -0.74
C VAL A 89 4.00 -1.51 0.41
N VAL A 90 2.78 -1.97 0.59
CA VAL A 90 2.42 -3.03 1.54
C VAL A 90 1.95 -4.23 0.73
N LEU A 91 2.61 -5.36 0.90
CA LEU A 91 2.27 -6.63 0.28
C LEU A 91 1.81 -7.58 1.38
N LEU A 92 0.61 -8.17 1.25
CA LEU A 92 0.04 -9.04 2.28
C LEU A 92 -0.44 -10.36 1.68
N GLN A 93 -0.11 -11.45 2.36
CA GLN A 93 -0.81 -12.71 2.19
C GLN A 93 -2.06 -12.67 3.07
N ILE A 94 -3.22 -12.87 2.46
CA ILE A 94 -4.49 -12.93 3.18
C ILE A 94 -5.14 -14.30 3.00
N GLU A 95 -6.09 -14.61 3.87
CA GLU A 95 -6.98 -15.75 3.65
C GLU A 95 -7.68 -15.65 2.29
N ASP A 96 -8.08 -16.79 1.76
CA ASP A 96 -8.90 -16.81 0.54
C ASP A 96 -10.34 -16.42 0.91
N VAL A 97 -10.59 -15.12 0.96
CA VAL A 97 -11.90 -14.56 1.28
C VAL A 97 -12.89 -14.81 0.15
N GLN A 98 -14.14 -15.06 0.50
CA GLN A 98 -15.22 -15.13 -0.47
C GLN A 98 -15.29 -13.81 -1.26
N GLU A 99 -15.59 -13.92 -2.54
CA GLU A 99 -15.60 -12.78 -3.47
C GLU A 99 -16.38 -11.58 -2.95
N GLN A 100 -17.54 -11.81 -2.30
CA GLN A 100 -18.36 -10.76 -1.73
C GLN A 100 -17.65 -9.92 -0.65
N ALA A 101 -16.79 -10.56 0.14
CA ALA A 101 -16.07 -9.91 1.23
C ALA A 101 -14.71 -9.35 0.80
N ALA A 102 -14.24 -9.69 -0.41
CA ALA A 102 -12.89 -9.35 -0.85
C ALA A 102 -12.65 -7.84 -0.90
N PHE A 103 -13.58 -7.09 -1.47
CA PHE A 103 -13.46 -5.64 -1.56
C PHE A 103 -13.45 -4.98 -0.18
N ASP A 104 -14.37 -5.36 0.71
CA ASP A 104 -14.44 -4.82 2.07
C ASP A 104 -13.17 -5.14 2.86
N CYS A 105 -12.66 -6.37 2.74
CA CYS A 105 -11.39 -6.77 3.35
C CYS A 105 -10.23 -5.88 2.87
N ILE A 106 -10.09 -5.67 1.57
CA ILE A 106 -9.05 -4.79 1.00
C ILE A 106 -9.20 -3.36 1.53
N LYS A 107 -10.43 -2.82 1.59
CA LYS A 107 -10.69 -1.47 2.08
C LYS A 107 -10.38 -1.30 3.56
N GLU A 108 -10.67 -2.31 4.38
CA GLU A 108 -10.28 -2.33 5.80
C GLU A 108 -8.74 -2.30 5.96
N LEU A 109 -8.02 -3.10 5.17
CA LEU A 109 -6.56 -3.11 5.18
C LEU A 109 -5.98 -1.77 4.66
N GLU A 110 -6.58 -1.15 3.63
CA GLU A 110 -6.20 0.19 3.19
C GLU A 110 -6.39 1.25 4.28
N ARG A 111 -7.50 1.20 5.04
CA ARG A 111 -7.75 2.13 6.15
C ARG A 111 -6.68 2.03 7.22
N LEU A 112 -6.22 0.82 7.56
CA LEU A 112 -5.13 0.63 8.51
C LEU A 112 -3.88 1.39 8.06
N ARG A 113 -3.51 1.32 6.78
CA ARG A 113 -2.37 2.03 6.20
C ARG A 113 -2.41 3.53 6.44
N TYR A 114 -3.60 4.13 6.34
CA TYR A 114 -3.79 5.57 6.51
C TYR A 114 -3.94 5.99 7.98
N SER A 115 -4.43 5.12 8.83
CA SER A 115 -4.62 5.40 10.26
C SER A 115 -3.35 5.17 11.10
N PHE A 116 -2.32 4.55 10.52
CA PHE A 116 -1.07 4.29 11.22
C PHE A 116 -0.22 5.55 11.31
N ALA A 117 -0.26 6.23 12.47
CA ALA A 117 0.36 7.53 12.72
C ALA A 117 1.27 7.52 13.96
N PRO A 118 2.53 7.07 13.82
CA PRO A 118 3.50 7.14 14.92
C PRO A 118 3.80 8.59 15.32
N THR A 119 4.05 8.79 16.62
CA THR A 119 4.40 10.11 17.16
C THR A 119 5.60 10.72 16.44
N GLY A 120 5.44 11.96 16.00
CA GLY A 120 6.47 12.68 15.26
C GLY A 120 6.46 12.47 13.75
N LEU A 121 5.53 11.67 13.23
CA LEU A 121 5.27 11.53 11.81
C LEU A 121 3.83 12.01 11.51
N MET A 122 3.69 13.15 10.83
CA MET A 122 2.40 13.59 10.34
C MET A 122 2.16 13.02 8.93
N THR A 123 1.25 12.09 8.82
CA THR A 123 0.88 11.50 7.52
C THR A 123 -0.29 12.27 6.91
N ARG A 124 -0.15 12.64 5.64
CA ARG A 124 -1.24 13.07 4.78
C ARG A 124 -1.46 12.02 3.71
N ALA A 125 -2.68 11.57 3.56
CA ALA A 125 -3.03 10.60 2.55
C ALA A 125 -4.12 11.15 1.63
N SER A 126 -4.00 10.86 0.34
CA SER A 126 -5.04 11.07 -0.65
C SER A 126 -5.31 9.75 -1.34
N ALA A 127 -6.43 9.11 -1.01
CA ALA A 127 -6.85 7.87 -1.65
C ALA A 127 -7.07 8.05 -3.17
N TYR A 128 -7.56 9.21 -3.57
CA TYR A 128 -7.83 9.51 -4.99
C TYR A 128 -6.57 9.55 -5.84
N ASN A 129 -5.48 10.09 -5.32
CA ASN A 129 -4.23 10.29 -6.05
C ASN A 129 -3.14 9.28 -5.69
N MET A 130 -3.43 8.25 -4.90
CA MET A 130 -2.44 7.30 -4.39
C MET A 130 -1.24 7.97 -3.71
N ARG A 131 -1.44 9.16 -3.17
CA ARG A 131 -0.39 9.95 -2.54
C ARG A 131 -0.42 9.76 -1.04
N GLU A 132 0.76 9.56 -0.48
CA GLU A 132 0.97 9.57 0.96
C GLU A 132 2.22 10.40 1.26
N GLN A 133 2.03 11.52 1.91
CA GLN A 133 3.08 12.45 2.28
C GLN A 133 3.30 12.37 3.78
N ILE A 134 4.56 12.39 4.19
CA ILE A 134 4.93 12.36 5.60
C ILE A 134 5.74 13.60 5.94
N ARG A 135 5.29 14.38 6.92
CA ARG A 135 6.14 15.36 7.59
C ARG A 135 6.82 14.71 8.77
N VAL A 136 8.13 14.86 8.85
CA VAL A 136 8.96 14.29 9.90
C VAL A 136 9.32 15.41 10.87
N SER A 137 9.07 15.22 12.16
CA SER A 137 9.44 16.18 13.19
C SER A 137 10.94 16.13 13.50
N LYS A 138 11.50 17.29 13.91
CA LYS A 138 12.88 17.36 14.43
C LYS A 138 13.07 16.44 15.64
N ALA A 139 12.03 16.26 16.46
CA ALA A 139 12.07 15.37 17.61
C ALA A 139 12.19 13.90 17.18
N ALA A 140 11.43 13.45 16.18
CA ALA A 140 11.50 12.08 15.65
C ALA A 140 12.89 11.76 15.10
N VAL A 141 13.49 12.67 14.34
CA VAL A 141 14.86 12.49 13.82
C VAL A 141 15.87 12.39 15.00
N LYS A 142 15.73 13.27 15.99
CA LYS A 142 16.61 13.27 17.16
C LYS A 142 16.44 12.03 18.03
N SER A 143 15.25 11.46 18.12
CA SER A 143 14.99 10.22 18.86
C SER A 143 15.53 8.96 18.14
N GLY A 144 16.01 9.10 16.92
CA GLY A 144 16.54 7.97 16.13
C GLY A 144 15.46 7.09 15.49
N LEU A 145 14.24 7.61 15.30
CA LEU A 145 13.21 6.88 14.57
C LEU A 145 13.74 6.48 13.19
N SER A 146 13.53 5.23 12.81
CA SER A 146 13.97 4.65 11.54
C SER A 146 12.80 4.14 10.71
N PHE A 147 12.99 4.07 9.39
CA PHE A 147 12.02 3.40 8.51
C PHE A 147 11.95 1.89 8.75
N ALA A 148 13.03 1.28 9.20
CA ALA A 148 13.02 -0.12 9.60
C ALA A 148 12.02 -0.36 10.75
N ASP A 149 12.05 0.47 11.79
CA ASP A 149 11.14 0.32 12.93
C ASP A 149 9.72 0.79 12.59
N TYR A 150 9.58 1.86 11.79
CA TYR A 150 8.28 2.26 11.24
C TYR A 150 7.63 1.12 10.44
N GLY A 151 8.36 0.53 9.50
CA GLY A 151 7.86 -0.57 8.68
C GLY A 151 7.52 -1.82 9.48
N ARG A 152 8.35 -2.17 10.49
CA ARG A 152 8.08 -3.30 11.40
C ARG A 152 6.83 -3.08 12.23
N ALA A 153 6.65 -1.88 12.78
CA ALA A 153 5.46 -1.56 13.57
C ALA A 153 4.20 -1.57 12.70
N LEU A 154 4.28 -1.04 11.48
CA LEU A 154 3.19 -1.09 10.49
C LEU A 154 2.86 -2.54 10.11
N LEU A 155 3.87 -3.35 9.78
CA LEU A 155 3.69 -4.76 9.47
C LEU A 155 3.07 -5.52 10.66
N GLY A 156 3.52 -5.22 11.88
CA GLY A 156 2.94 -5.79 13.10
C GLY A 156 1.46 -5.47 13.26
N ALA A 157 1.04 -4.27 12.91
CA ALA A 157 -0.38 -3.90 12.93
C ALA A 157 -1.21 -4.69 11.91
N TYR A 158 -0.65 -5.01 10.74
CA TYR A 158 -1.31 -5.91 9.79
C TYR A 158 -1.35 -7.36 10.27
N LEU A 159 -0.25 -7.87 10.81
CA LEU A 159 -0.17 -9.26 11.31
C LEU A 159 -1.07 -9.53 12.54
N GLN A 160 -1.60 -8.49 13.18
CA GLN A 160 -2.63 -8.62 14.22
C GLN A 160 -4.04 -8.84 13.65
N ARG A 161 -4.23 -8.64 12.34
CA ARG A 161 -5.51 -8.89 11.68
C ARG A 161 -5.65 -10.38 11.42
N PRO A 162 -6.79 -11.02 11.78
CA PRO A 162 -6.96 -12.46 11.65
C PRO A 162 -6.89 -12.93 10.19
N GLU A 163 -7.26 -12.08 9.24
CA GLU A 163 -7.22 -12.36 7.81
C GLU A 163 -5.81 -12.32 7.19
N VAL A 164 -4.79 -11.81 7.91
CA VAL A 164 -3.43 -11.62 7.40
C VAL A 164 -2.48 -12.69 7.93
N HIS A 165 -1.86 -13.46 7.04
CA HIS A 165 -0.94 -14.53 7.39
C HIS A 165 0.53 -14.12 7.34
N SER A 166 0.89 -13.32 6.34
CA SER A 166 2.25 -12.81 6.18
C SER A 166 2.26 -11.49 5.40
N GLY A 167 3.37 -10.77 5.44
CA GLY A 167 3.46 -9.51 4.72
C GLY A 167 4.88 -9.01 4.50
N GLN A 168 5.00 -8.03 3.62
CA GLN A 168 6.24 -7.30 3.37
C GLN A 168 5.93 -5.82 3.18
N VAL A 169 6.76 -4.97 3.74
CA VAL A 169 6.69 -3.52 3.56
C VAL A 169 7.92 -3.06 2.78
N LEU A 170 7.70 -2.43 1.62
CA LEU A 170 8.75 -1.82 0.82
C LEU A 170 8.68 -0.31 0.98
N ILE A 171 9.79 0.32 1.32
CA ILE A 171 9.90 1.77 1.48
C ILE A 171 10.96 2.30 0.52
N PHE A 172 10.58 3.27 -0.28
CA PHE A 172 11.43 3.93 -1.27
C PHE A 172 11.63 5.39 -0.85
N THR A 173 12.88 5.81 -0.71
CA THR A 173 13.21 7.18 -0.31
C THR A 173 14.31 7.75 -1.20
N GLY A 174 14.25 9.05 -1.49
CA GLY A 174 15.30 9.74 -2.25
C GLY A 174 15.46 9.27 -3.70
N GLN A 175 14.49 8.53 -4.23
CA GLN A 175 14.54 8.07 -5.62
C GLN A 175 14.32 9.23 -6.58
N PRO A 176 15.05 9.28 -7.72
CA PRO A 176 14.89 10.37 -8.68
C PRO A 176 13.53 10.34 -9.38
N SER A 177 12.94 9.19 -9.56
CA SER A 177 11.60 8.99 -10.09
C SER A 177 10.90 7.83 -9.37
N LEU A 178 9.57 7.93 -9.26
CA LEU A 178 8.67 6.87 -8.80
C LEU A 178 7.62 6.53 -9.89
N ASP A 179 7.86 6.85 -11.15
CA ASP A 179 6.87 6.74 -12.22
C ASP A 179 6.40 5.29 -12.43
N THR A 180 7.33 4.32 -12.42
CA THR A 180 6.97 2.90 -12.55
C THR A 180 6.17 2.42 -11.34
N LEU A 181 6.56 2.84 -10.14
CA LEU A 181 5.81 2.54 -8.91
C LEU A 181 4.40 3.15 -8.95
N ALA A 182 4.29 4.39 -9.44
CA ALA A 182 3.00 5.07 -9.59
C ALA A 182 2.09 4.36 -10.59
N ALA A 183 2.64 3.90 -11.72
CA ALA A 183 1.88 3.15 -12.72
C ALA A 183 1.35 1.82 -12.15
N LEU A 184 2.17 1.09 -11.39
CA LEU A 184 1.75 -0.16 -10.73
C LEU A 184 0.71 0.10 -9.63
N ALA A 185 0.89 1.16 -8.84
CA ALA A 185 -0.09 1.56 -7.84
C ALA A 185 -1.46 1.90 -8.46
N GLU A 186 -1.46 2.57 -9.62
CA GLU A 186 -2.69 2.86 -10.38
C GLU A 186 -3.32 1.59 -10.94
N GLN A 187 -2.53 0.65 -11.44
CA GLN A 187 -3.02 -0.66 -11.89
C GLN A 187 -3.71 -1.41 -10.73
N ILE A 188 -3.08 -1.47 -9.55
CA ILE A 188 -3.64 -2.10 -8.35
C ILE A 188 -4.97 -1.42 -7.96
N ARG A 189 -5.00 -0.10 -7.91
CA ARG A 189 -6.22 0.67 -7.61
C ARG A 189 -7.33 0.36 -8.60
N SER A 190 -7.03 0.40 -9.90
CA SER A 190 -8.01 0.12 -10.94
C SER A 190 -8.54 -1.32 -10.89
N THR A 191 -7.70 -2.28 -10.48
CA THR A 191 -8.11 -3.67 -10.23
C THR A 191 -9.10 -3.73 -9.07
N THR A 192 -8.84 -3.01 -7.97
CA THR A 192 -9.74 -2.93 -6.80
C THR A 192 -11.06 -2.26 -7.17
N ASP A 193 -11.02 -1.18 -7.96
CA ASP A 193 -12.21 -0.48 -8.42
C ASP A 193 -13.05 -1.38 -9.35
N ALA A 194 -12.40 -2.14 -10.24
CA ALA A 194 -13.09 -3.10 -11.11
C ALA A 194 -13.74 -4.24 -10.30
N LEU A 195 -13.07 -4.72 -9.25
CA LEU A 195 -13.63 -5.71 -8.32
C LEU A 195 -14.90 -5.17 -7.65
N ASN A 196 -14.87 -3.93 -7.16
CA ASN A 196 -16.04 -3.29 -6.57
C ASN A 196 -17.23 -3.23 -7.54
N HIS A 197 -16.99 -2.79 -8.78
CA HIS A 197 -18.04 -2.72 -9.81
C HIS A 197 -18.67 -4.08 -10.10
N ILE A 198 -17.88 -5.16 -10.08
CA ILE A 198 -18.39 -6.52 -10.29
C ILE A 198 -19.23 -6.96 -9.08
N LEU A 199 -18.81 -6.61 -7.86
CA LEU A 199 -19.46 -7.02 -6.63
C LEU A 199 -20.77 -6.24 -6.35
N ASP A 200 -20.81 -4.95 -6.67
CA ASP A 200 -21.97 -4.08 -6.47
C ASP A 200 -23.12 -4.31 -7.45
N ASP A 201 -23.01 -5.35 -8.31
CA ASP A 201 -24.08 -5.70 -9.23
C ASP A 201 -24.47 -4.60 -10.23
N VAL A 202 -23.60 -3.66 -10.48
CA VAL A 202 -23.83 -2.67 -11.53
C VAL A 202 -23.91 -3.42 -12.84
N LEU A 203 -25.08 -3.35 -13.52
CA LEU A 203 -25.27 -3.90 -14.84
C LEU A 203 -24.37 -3.11 -15.81
N LEU A 204 -23.13 -3.57 -15.93
CA LEU A 204 -22.14 -2.94 -16.79
C LEU A 204 -22.38 -3.37 -18.23
N ASP A 205 -22.70 -2.42 -19.09
CA ASP A 205 -22.46 -2.59 -20.48
C ASP A 205 -20.95 -2.64 -20.70
N CYS A 206 -20.40 -3.86 -20.82
CA CYS A 206 -18.96 -4.05 -21.02
C CYS A 206 -18.41 -3.33 -22.25
N LYS A 207 -19.26 -2.92 -23.20
CA LYS A 207 -18.84 -2.18 -24.39
C LYS A 207 -18.51 -0.73 -24.10
N SER A 208 -19.22 -0.13 -23.14
CA SER A 208 -19.05 1.27 -22.74
C SER A 208 -18.28 1.45 -21.42
N CYS A 209 -17.90 0.36 -20.75
CA CYS A 209 -17.23 0.39 -19.47
C CYS A 209 -15.77 0.87 -19.59
N ASN A 210 -15.43 1.94 -18.90
CA ASN A 210 -14.06 2.49 -18.85
C ASN A 210 -13.04 1.57 -18.13
N LEU A 211 -13.51 0.61 -17.34
CA LEU A 211 -12.67 -0.40 -16.66
C LEU A 211 -12.46 -1.66 -17.50
N LYS A 212 -13.07 -1.76 -18.68
CA LYS A 212 -12.92 -2.92 -19.56
C LYS A 212 -11.46 -3.31 -19.84
N PRO A 213 -10.54 -2.36 -20.11
CA PRO A 213 -9.14 -2.71 -20.34
C PRO A 213 -8.50 -3.44 -19.15
N ILE A 214 -8.88 -3.09 -17.92
CA ILE A 214 -8.39 -3.75 -16.70
C ILE A 214 -8.95 -5.17 -16.60
N CYS A 215 -10.25 -5.35 -16.83
CA CYS A 215 -10.87 -6.68 -16.82
C CYS A 215 -10.30 -7.60 -17.92
N ASP A 216 -9.85 -7.05 -19.04
CA ASP A 216 -9.24 -7.81 -20.12
C ASP A 216 -7.77 -8.20 -19.84
N GLN A 217 -7.06 -7.44 -18.99
CA GLN A 217 -5.65 -7.66 -18.65
C GLN A 217 -5.45 -8.50 -17.39
N VAL A 218 -6.37 -8.42 -16.43
CA VAL A 218 -6.23 -9.12 -15.14
C VAL A 218 -6.85 -10.50 -15.25
N GLU A 219 -6.00 -11.52 -15.15
CA GLU A 219 -6.42 -12.93 -15.18
C GLU A 219 -7.47 -13.23 -14.10
N GLY A 220 -8.54 -13.92 -14.49
CA GLY A 220 -9.64 -14.26 -13.60
C GLY A 220 -10.71 -13.17 -13.40
N MET A 221 -10.44 -11.90 -13.74
CA MET A 221 -11.44 -10.82 -13.59
C MET A 221 -12.64 -11.02 -14.50
N ARG A 222 -12.41 -11.45 -15.74
CA ARG A 222 -13.50 -11.75 -16.70
C ARG A 222 -14.34 -12.94 -16.26
N ASP A 223 -13.69 -13.99 -15.76
CA ASP A 223 -14.38 -15.20 -15.32
C ASP A 223 -15.25 -14.92 -14.09
N LEU A 224 -14.76 -14.11 -13.18
CA LEU A 224 -15.52 -13.59 -12.04
C LEU A 224 -16.78 -12.85 -12.51
N HIS A 225 -16.63 -11.93 -13.47
CA HIS A 225 -17.73 -11.14 -14.02
C HIS A 225 -18.79 -12.05 -14.69
N PHE A 226 -18.37 -12.97 -15.54
CA PHE A 226 -19.29 -13.84 -16.29
C PHE A 226 -19.94 -14.92 -15.43
N SER A 227 -19.27 -15.46 -14.43
CA SER A 227 -19.86 -16.42 -13.51
C SER A 227 -21.01 -15.81 -12.70
N ARG A 228 -20.88 -14.55 -12.29
CA ARG A 228 -21.96 -13.80 -11.60
C ARG A 228 -23.12 -13.48 -12.51
N GLN A 229 -22.87 -13.09 -13.75
CA GLN A 229 -23.95 -12.87 -14.73
C GLN A 229 -24.77 -14.14 -14.99
N LYS A 230 -24.11 -15.32 -15.04
CA LYS A 230 -24.81 -16.61 -15.19
C LYS A 230 -25.65 -16.96 -13.98
N ALA A 231 -25.14 -16.75 -12.76
CA ALA A 231 -25.85 -17.02 -11.53
C ALA A 231 -27.14 -16.18 -11.38
N LYS A 232 -27.17 -14.96 -11.93
CA LYS A 232 -28.36 -14.10 -11.94
C LYS A 232 -29.41 -14.46 -12.96
N ARG A 233 -28.99 -14.93 -14.15
CA ARG A 233 -29.92 -15.36 -15.20
C ARG A 233 -30.58 -16.72 -14.92
N GLY A 234 -30.07 -17.46 -13.93
CA GLY A 234 -30.61 -18.74 -13.50
C GLY A 234 -31.57 -18.64 -12.29
N LYS A 235 -31.85 -17.45 -11.78
CA LYS A 235 -32.88 -17.15 -10.80
C LYS A 235 -34.05 -16.39 -11.46
#